data_e62da694b2befd2555812d8b8a272e11
#
_entry.id   e62da694b2befd2555812d8b8a272e11
#
_cell.length_a   1.000
_cell.length_b   1.000
_cell.length_c   1.000
_cell.angle_alpha   90.00
_cell.angle_beta   90.00
_cell.angle_gamma   90.00
#
_symmetry.space_group_name_H-M   'P 1'
#
loop_
_entity.id
_entity.type
_entity.pdbx_description
1 polymer ?
#
loop_
_entity_poly.entity_id
_entity_poly.type
_entity_poly.pdbx_seq_one_letter_code
_entity_poly.pdbx_strand_id
1 'polypeptide(L)'
;MFRLAKGKLQTRLRWLLLNLGLLVTPVMISAPVEAAEKIYISYGPIEFSLPIAALEVYATVGKVEPSLAFYAGYVKPEEFKQLRQVLITPIDVTPVAIAQFLYSPQGEIVLQRVGEVIQTKARQPGFYAIRAALIKAAFQPEGLTILNVLQEFPTYGIRINSQRGFEIIDDLSKLIQQTQTAIAAVEQASEQEAAAQTERGLSDLSLDLRQPGSVSYTKQTITFDDLSRRREFPVDLYLPESPREGLAPVIVISHGLGSERKTFEYLAHHLASHGFAVAVPEHPGSNADQIQALLSGLAKEVAPPSEFINRPLDIKLLLDELESSFKGQLNLQQVGVLGQSFGGYTSLALAGGEINFEQLQKDCAPLNEDTLNISLLLQCRAFDLPPQDYQLSDQRIKGAIAINPIASTVLGKSQLSEIQVPLMVVAGSDDTVAPALPEQIQPFTWLTTLQKYLVLLRKGTHFSTLAPSEDDVPLPEAVLGPDPTIAQEYMKALSLAFFQTYIAGKSEYQAYLSAAYAQSLSQELMPLSLLTILEPLVREKAGL
;
A
#
# COMPACT_ATOMS: atom_id res chain seq x y z
N MET A 1 67.39 -19.68 54.81
CA MET A 1 66.35 -18.71 54.39
C MET A 1 66.52 -18.14 52.95
N PHE A 2 67.25 -18.79 52.07
CA PHE A 2 67.50 -18.29 50.69
C PHE A 2 66.98 -19.15 49.53
N ARG A 3 66.21 -20.17 49.83
CA ARG A 3 65.65 -21.03 48.76
C ARG A 3 64.13 -20.82 48.43
N LEU A 4 63.44 -19.97 49.20
CA LEU A 4 61.99 -19.73 48.99
C LEU A 4 61.69 -18.47 48.15
N ALA A 5 62.71 -17.61 47.93
CA ALA A 5 62.53 -16.36 47.17
C ALA A 5 62.60 -16.55 45.62
N LYS A 6 63.35 -17.53 45.12
CA LYS A 6 63.54 -17.76 43.68
C LYS A 6 62.28 -18.37 42.98
N GLY A 7 61.50 -19.15 43.70
CA GLY A 7 60.26 -19.77 43.11
C GLY A 7 59.13 -18.78 42.86
N LYS A 8 58.99 -17.74 43.71
CA LYS A 8 57.94 -16.71 43.56
C LYS A 8 58.23 -15.69 42.46
N LEU A 9 59.49 -15.46 42.17
CA LEU A 9 59.88 -14.52 41.11
C LEU A 9 59.72 -15.14 39.72
N GLN A 10 60.00 -16.41 39.53
CA GLN A 10 59.80 -17.13 38.28
C GLN A 10 58.32 -17.36 37.96
N THR A 11 57.48 -17.57 38.98
CA THR A 11 56.02 -17.69 38.76
C THR A 11 55.36 -16.37 38.40
N ARG A 12 55.82 -15.27 39.01
CA ARG A 12 55.34 -13.89 38.64
C ARG A 12 55.81 -13.47 37.25
N LEU A 13 57.02 -13.81 36.82
CA LEU A 13 57.50 -13.54 35.49
C LEU A 13 56.79 -14.37 34.41
N ARG A 14 56.45 -15.63 34.69
CA ARG A 14 55.61 -16.45 33.79
C ARG A 14 54.19 -15.92 33.67
N TRP A 15 53.59 -15.43 34.77
CA TRP A 15 52.25 -14.80 34.72
C TRP A 15 52.26 -13.44 33.99
N LEU A 16 53.35 -12.67 34.08
CA LEU A 16 53.50 -11.42 33.31
C LEU A 16 53.69 -11.68 31.82
N LEU A 17 54.43 -12.71 31.44
CA LEU A 17 54.65 -13.07 30.04
C LEU A 17 53.40 -13.73 29.43
N LEU A 18 52.58 -14.47 30.21
CA LEU A 18 51.31 -15.00 29.77
C LEU A 18 50.24 -13.90 29.60
N ASN A 19 50.25 -12.85 30.42
CA ASN A 19 49.32 -11.73 30.26
C ASN A 19 49.78 -10.72 29.21
N LEU A 20 51.07 -10.61 28.86
CA LEU A 20 51.53 -9.83 27.73
C LEU A 20 51.22 -10.52 26.37
N GLY A 21 51.16 -11.85 26.34
CA GLY A 21 50.76 -12.61 25.17
C GLY A 21 49.25 -12.56 24.85
N LEU A 22 48.43 -12.17 25.83
CA LEU A 22 46.97 -12.03 25.67
C LEU A 22 46.55 -10.59 25.27
N LEU A 23 47.49 -9.63 25.23
CA LEU A 23 47.28 -8.23 24.79
C LEU A 23 47.72 -7.98 23.34
N VAL A 24 48.23 -8.99 22.63
CA VAL A 24 48.29 -8.96 21.16
C VAL A 24 46.92 -9.45 20.67
N THR A 25 45.89 -8.61 20.84
CA THR A 25 44.74 -8.68 19.95
C THR A 25 45.34 -8.59 18.55
N PRO A 26 45.03 -9.54 17.63
CA PRO A 26 45.33 -9.29 16.26
C PRO A 26 44.54 -8.00 15.92
N VAL A 27 45.23 -6.91 15.66
CA VAL A 27 44.67 -5.82 14.89
C VAL A 27 44.28 -6.53 13.60
N MET A 28 43.03 -6.94 13.49
CA MET A 28 42.43 -7.28 12.23
C MET A 28 42.63 -6.00 11.42
N ILE A 29 43.68 -5.95 10.64
CA ILE A 29 43.75 -5.04 9.52
C ILE A 29 42.55 -5.48 8.70
N SER A 30 41.43 -4.78 8.89
CA SER A 30 40.30 -4.88 7.95
C SER A 30 40.91 -4.43 6.63
N ALA A 31 41.28 -5.41 5.77
CA ALA A 31 41.56 -5.10 4.40
C ALA A 31 40.37 -4.25 3.92
N PRO A 32 40.59 -3.15 3.21
CA PRO A 32 39.50 -2.37 2.66
C PRO A 32 38.58 -3.40 1.92
N VAL A 33 37.33 -3.40 2.28
CA VAL A 33 36.35 -4.25 1.59
C VAL A 33 36.33 -3.73 0.16
N GLU A 34 36.91 -4.47 -0.76
CA GLU A 34 36.94 -4.10 -2.15
C GLU A 34 35.50 -4.02 -2.67
N ALA A 35 35.17 -2.91 -3.32
CA ALA A 35 33.92 -2.72 -4.02
C ALA A 35 33.76 -3.80 -5.11
N ALA A 36 32.53 -4.12 -5.51
CA ALA A 36 32.31 -5.17 -6.47
C ALA A 36 32.92 -4.83 -7.83
N GLU A 37 33.76 -5.72 -8.34
CA GLU A 37 34.38 -5.56 -9.67
C GLU A 37 33.50 -6.12 -10.81
N LYS A 38 32.70 -7.15 -10.52
CA LYS A 38 31.95 -7.90 -11.54
C LYS A 38 30.57 -8.32 -11.04
N ILE A 39 29.64 -8.35 -11.99
CA ILE A 39 28.35 -9.03 -11.84
C ILE A 39 28.50 -10.43 -12.43
N TYR A 40 28.09 -11.44 -11.69
CA TYR A 40 28.05 -12.85 -12.11
C TYR A 40 26.61 -13.28 -12.30
N ILE A 41 26.25 -13.74 -13.48
CA ILE A 41 24.92 -14.21 -13.84
C ILE A 41 25.01 -15.71 -14.07
N SER A 42 24.30 -16.50 -13.28
CA SER A 42 24.25 -17.95 -13.43
C SER A 42 23.02 -18.37 -14.23
N TYR A 43 23.22 -19.17 -15.27
CA TYR A 43 22.14 -19.78 -16.03
C TYR A 43 22.41 -21.30 -16.16
N GLY A 44 21.72 -22.09 -15.34
CA GLY A 44 22.05 -23.51 -15.19
C GLY A 44 23.49 -23.70 -14.74
N PRO A 45 24.29 -24.55 -15.44
CA PRO A 45 25.71 -24.78 -15.13
C PRO A 45 26.64 -23.66 -15.62
N ILE A 46 26.15 -22.71 -16.41
CA ILE A 46 26.95 -21.66 -17.04
C ILE A 46 26.94 -20.42 -16.18
N GLU A 47 28.11 -19.82 -15.99
CA GLU A 47 28.25 -18.54 -15.30
C GLU A 47 28.83 -17.50 -16.25
N PHE A 48 28.13 -16.42 -16.47
CA PHE A 48 28.58 -15.25 -17.19
C PHE A 48 29.10 -14.21 -16.23
N SER A 49 30.07 -13.40 -16.64
CA SER A 49 30.55 -12.29 -15.80
C SER A 49 30.68 -11.01 -16.60
N LEU A 50 30.13 -9.92 -16.04
CA LEU A 50 30.17 -8.59 -16.62
C LEU A 50 30.93 -7.65 -15.69
N PRO A 51 32.04 -7.02 -16.13
CA PRO A 51 32.75 -6.02 -15.34
C PRO A 51 31.87 -4.78 -15.09
N ILE A 52 31.81 -4.30 -13.84
CA ILE A 52 31.09 -3.07 -13.50
C ILE A 52 31.73 -1.85 -14.18
N ALA A 53 33.06 -1.83 -14.32
CA ALA A 53 33.77 -0.80 -15.08
C ALA A 53 33.30 -0.68 -16.55
N ALA A 54 32.91 -1.78 -17.19
CA ALA A 54 32.38 -1.72 -18.55
C ALA A 54 30.97 -1.09 -18.59
N LEU A 55 30.16 -1.30 -17.56
CA LEU A 55 28.87 -0.61 -17.39
C LEU A 55 29.07 0.88 -17.10
N GLU A 56 30.06 1.24 -16.28
CA GLU A 56 30.42 2.63 -16.00
C GLU A 56 30.83 3.38 -17.26
N VAL A 57 31.74 2.83 -18.05
CA VAL A 57 32.16 3.43 -19.34
C VAL A 57 30.97 3.60 -20.27
N TYR A 58 30.10 2.60 -20.35
CA TYR A 58 28.91 2.70 -21.17
C TYR A 58 27.92 3.76 -20.65
N ALA A 59 27.68 3.78 -19.36
CA ALA A 59 26.74 4.71 -18.72
C ALA A 59 27.20 6.17 -18.88
N THR A 60 28.49 6.45 -18.62
CA THR A 60 29.04 7.81 -18.63
C THR A 60 29.40 8.29 -20.04
N VAL A 61 30.14 7.49 -20.80
CA VAL A 61 30.71 7.90 -22.10
C VAL A 61 29.89 7.38 -23.31
N GLY A 62 29.05 6.35 -23.10
CA GLY A 62 28.28 5.69 -24.17
C GLY A 62 29.11 4.70 -25.02
N LYS A 63 30.36 4.39 -24.61
CA LYS A 63 31.22 3.45 -25.33
C LYS A 63 30.92 2.03 -24.89
N VAL A 64 30.62 1.16 -25.85
CA VAL A 64 30.42 -0.27 -25.63
C VAL A 64 31.77 -0.99 -25.69
N GLU A 65 32.26 -1.46 -24.55
CA GLU A 65 33.49 -2.27 -24.48
C GLU A 65 33.25 -3.73 -24.95
N PRO A 66 34.28 -4.47 -25.35
CA PRO A 66 34.14 -5.83 -25.85
C PRO A 66 33.42 -6.79 -24.89
N SER A 67 33.65 -6.63 -23.58
CA SER A 67 33.00 -7.41 -22.54
C SER A 67 31.48 -7.14 -22.45
N LEU A 68 31.04 -5.94 -22.77
CA LEU A 68 29.63 -5.56 -22.81
C LEU A 68 29.00 -5.83 -24.18
N ALA A 69 29.78 -5.75 -25.27
CA ALA A 69 29.30 -5.96 -26.63
C ALA A 69 28.71 -7.36 -26.83
N PHE A 70 29.28 -8.38 -26.16
CA PHE A 70 28.74 -9.73 -26.17
C PHE A 70 27.27 -9.76 -25.71
N TYR A 71 26.92 -9.06 -24.62
CA TYR A 71 25.57 -9.00 -24.07
C TYR A 71 24.64 -8.10 -24.89
N ALA A 72 25.18 -7.02 -25.47
CA ALA A 72 24.41 -6.10 -26.31
C ALA A 72 23.78 -6.81 -27.53
N GLY A 73 24.39 -7.90 -28.00
CA GLY A 73 23.85 -8.70 -29.10
C GLY A 73 22.58 -9.50 -28.78
N TYR A 74 22.24 -9.65 -27.48
CA TYR A 74 21.06 -10.37 -27.01
C TYR A 74 19.91 -9.46 -26.58
N VAL A 75 20.12 -8.14 -26.60
CA VAL A 75 19.16 -7.13 -26.14
C VAL A 75 18.77 -6.24 -27.32
N LYS A 76 17.51 -5.81 -27.38
CA LYS A 76 17.08 -4.89 -28.44
C LYS A 76 17.81 -3.55 -28.31
N PRO A 77 18.18 -2.90 -29.45
CA PRO A 77 18.94 -1.64 -29.42
C PRO A 77 18.31 -0.54 -28.56
N GLU A 78 16.98 -0.46 -28.54
CA GLU A 78 16.26 0.54 -27.74
C GLU A 78 16.32 0.23 -26.24
N GLU A 79 16.18 -1.04 -25.86
CA GLU A 79 16.32 -1.48 -24.47
C GLU A 79 17.75 -1.25 -23.97
N PHE A 80 18.74 -1.46 -24.85
CA PHE A 80 20.13 -1.20 -24.52
C PHE A 80 20.43 0.31 -24.32
N LYS A 81 19.78 1.19 -25.09
CA LYS A 81 19.86 2.63 -24.85
C LYS A 81 19.20 3.03 -23.53
N GLN A 82 18.04 2.44 -23.21
CA GLN A 82 17.35 2.68 -21.95
C GLN A 82 18.20 2.26 -20.75
N LEU A 83 18.95 1.14 -20.85
CA LEU A 83 19.87 0.71 -19.80
C LEU A 83 20.84 1.82 -19.39
N ARG A 84 21.37 2.58 -20.37
CA ARG A 84 22.28 3.69 -20.07
C ARG A 84 21.65 4.74 -19.17
N GLN A 85 20.41 5.14 -19.47
CA GLN A 85 19.69 6.14 -18.68
C GLN A 85 19.37 5.59 -17.28
N VAL A 86 18.84 4.38 -17.21
CA VAL A 86 18.48 3.70 -15.95
C VAL A 86 19.67 3.59 -15.00
N LEU A 87 20.88 3.33 -15.52
CA LEU A 87 22.07 3.20 -14.69
C LEU A 87 22.48 4.50 -13.98
N ILE A 88 22.24 5.67 -14.58
CA ILE A 88 22.73 6.97 -14.09
C ILE A 88 21.61 7.92 -13.62
N THR A 89 20.33 7.56 -13.82
CA THR A 89 19.24 8.39 -13.33
C THR A 89 19.20 8.35 -11.80
N PRO A 90 19.38 9.50 -11.12
CA PRO A 90 19.32 9.54 -9.67
C PRO A 90 17.88 9.37 -9.19
N ILE A 91 17.72 8.66 -8.08
CA ILE A 91 16.49 8.61 -7.31
C ILE A 91 16.59 9.70 -6.24
N ASP A 92 15.61 10.60 -6.21
CA ASP A 92 15.58 11.72 -5.26
C ASP A 92 15.17 11.25 -3.87
N VAL A 93 16.15 10.76 -3.12
CA VAL A 93 15.98 10.31 -1.73
C VAL A 93 17.22 10.67 -0.92
N THR A 94 17.00 11.09 0.34
CA THR A 94 18.10 11.38 1.23
C THR A 94 18.74 10.09 1.78
N PRO A 95 20.04 10.11 2.13
CA PRO A 95 20.69 8.96 2.78
C PRO A 95 20.00 8.54 4.08
N VAL A 96 19.43 9.50 4.83
CA VAL A 96 18.69 9.23 6.07
C VAL A 96 17.40 8.48 5.75
N ALA A 97 16.62 8.94 4.76
CA ALA A 97 15.37 8.30 4.35
C ALA A 97 15.60 6.85 3.92
N ILE A 98 16.60 6.60 3.07
CA ILE A 98 16.98 5.24 2.66
C ILE A 98 17.37 4.38 3.87
N ALA A 99 18.24 4.89 4.76
CA ALA A 99 18.66 4.14 5.94
C ALA A 99 17.44 3.78 6.82
N GLN A 100 16.58 4.75 7.14
CA GLN A 100 15.40 4.52 7.97
C GLN A 100 14.45 3.50 7.35
N PHE A 101 14.16 3.61 6.05
CA PHE A 101 13.31 2.63 5.36
C PHE A 101 13.94 1.23 5.40
N LEU A 102 15.23 1.08 5.08
CA LEU A 102 15.90 -0.22 5.02
C LEU A 102 16.09 -0.90 6.37
N TYR A 103 15.98 -0.15 7.47
CA TYR A 103 15.95 -0.68 8.84
C TYR A 103 14.54 -0.79 9.42
N SER A 104 13.50 -0.37 8.69
CA SER A 104 12.12 -0.62 9.06
C SER A 104 11.75 -2.10 8.84
N PRO A 105 10.74 -2.64 9.54
CA PRO A 105 10.27 -4.00 9.31
C PRO A 105 9.93 -4.30 7.85
N GLN A 106 9.30 -3.36 7.14
CA GLN A 106 8.95 -3.49 5.74
C GLN A 106 10.19 -3.50 4.84
N GLY A 107 11.14 -2.61 5.09
CA GLY A 107 12.41 -2.56 4.36
C GLY A 107 13.24 -3.83 4.55
N GLU A 108 13.23 -4.43 5.74
CA GLU A 108 13.91 -5.70 6.00
C GLU A 108 13.32 -6.85 5.17
N ILE A 109 11.99 -6.95 5.07
CA ILE A 109 11.32 -7.95 4.25
C ILE A 109 11.68 -7.77 2.77
N VAL A 110 11.64 -6.53 2.27
CA VAL A 110 12.05 -6.23 0.88
C VAL A 110 13.50 -6.63 0.63
N LEU A 111 14.42 -6.29 1.55
CA LEU A 111 15.83 -6.68 1.44
C LEU A 111 16.05 -8.19 1.49
N GLN A 112 15.29 -8.93 2.28
CA GLN A 112 15.35 -10.39 2.31
C GLN A 112 14.99 -10.97 0.95
N ARG A 113 13.87 -10.55 0.37
CA ARG A 113 13.40 -11.02 -0.95
C ARG A 113 14.37 -10.68 -2.08
N VAL A 114 14.79 -9.41 -2.15
CA VAL A 114 15.76 -8.98 -3.17
C VAL A 114 17.10 -9.70 -2.97
N GLY A 115 17.47 -9.99 -1.73
CA GLY A 115 18.68 -10.71 -1.37
C GLY A 115 18.74 -12.16 -1.84
N GLU A 116 17.61 -12.80 -2.12
CA GLU A 116 17.56 -14.15 -2.72
C GLU A 116 18.01 -14.14 -4.19
N VAL A 117 17.67 -13.06 -4.91
CA VAL A 117 18.05 -12.86 -6.32
C VAL A 117 19.44 -12.24 -6.43
N ILE A 118 19.69 -11.16 -5.67
CA ILE A 118 20.97 -10.44 -5.63
C ILE A 118 21.79 -10.97 -4.46
N GLN A 119 22.79 -11.77 -4.75
CA GLN A 119 23.61 -12.47 -3.77
C GLN A 119 25.05 -11.94 -3.77
N THR A 120 25.79 -12.24 -2.72
CA THR A 120 27.23 -12.09 -2.71
C THR A 120 27.89 -13.11 -3.67
N LYS A 121 29.15 -12.88 -4.07
CA LYS A 121 29.90 -13.86 -4.88
C LYS A 121 29.96 -15.25 -4.21
N ALA A 122 29.92 -15.31 -2.88
CA ALA A 122 29.92 -16.54 -2.10
C ALA A 122 28.55 -17.25 -2.04
N ARG A 123 27.57 -16.81 -2.82
CA ARG A 123 26.18 -17.34 -2.86
C ARG A 123 25.42 -17.18 -1.56
N GLN A 124 25.79 -16.20 -0.74
CA GLN A 124 25.00 -15.82 0.42
C GLN A 124 23.94 -14.81 0.01
N PRO A 125 22.73 -14.83 0.61
CA PRO A 125 21.73 -13.79 0.38
C PRO A 125 22.30 -12.40 0.53
N GLY A 126 21.95 -11.50 -0.38
CA GLY A 126 22.53 -10.15 -0.45
C GLY A 126 22.02 -9.15 0.57
N PHE A 127 21.13 -9.54 1.48
CA PHE A 127 20.44 -8.69 2.45
C PHE A 127 21.32 -7.59 3.06
N TYR A 128 22.41 -7.95 3.72
CA TYR A 128 23.31 -6.97 4.34
C TYR A 128 24.12 -6.18 3.31
N ALA A 129 24.53 -6.82 2.22
CA ALA A 129 25.33 -6.19 1.19
C ALA A 129 24.53 -5.15 0.40
N ILE A 130 23.29 -5.47 0.05
CA ILE A 130 22.35 -4.56 -0.63
C ILE A 130 22.04 -3.36 0.25
N ARG A 131 21.73 -3.58 1.56
CA ARG A 131 21.51 -2.49 2.51
C ARG A 131 22.70 -1.53 2.55
N ALA A 132 23.90 -2.07 2.71
CA ALA A 132 25.12 -1.26 2.77
C ALA A 132 25.38 -0.53 1.45
N ALA A 133 25.18 -1.17 0.30
CA ALA A 133 25.37 -0.56 -1.00
C ALA A 133 24.39 0.59 -1.26
N LEU A 134 23.11 0.40 -0.96
CA LEU A 134 22.08 1.44 -1.13
C LEU A 134 22.37 2.68 -0.25
N ILE A 135 22.72 2.46 1.02
CA ILE A 135 23.04 3.57 1.94
C ILE A 135 24.29 4.31 1.45
N LYS A 136 25.36 3.60 1.09
CA LYS A 136 26.59 4.21 0.60
C LYS A 136 26.38 4.96 -0.72
N ALA A 137 25.64 4.37 -1.65
CA ALA A 137 25.34 5.00 -2.94
C ALA A 137 24.56 6.31 -2.75
N ALA A 138 23.63 6.38 -1.79
CA ALA A 138 22.89 7.60 -1.50
C ALA A 138 23.76 8.74 -0.94
N PHE A 139 24.96 8.45 -0.41
CA PHE A 139 25.94 9.47 0.04
C PHE A 139 26.85 9.96 -1.09
N GLN A 140 26.83 9.34 -2.28
CA GLN A 140 27.64 9.81 -3.40
C GLN A 140 27.14 11.15 -3.95
N PRO A 141 28.01 11.99 -4.53
CA PRO A 141 27.62 13.28 -5.08
C PRO A 141 26.51 13.20 -6.16
N GLU A 142 26.51 12.12 -6.94
CA GLU A 142 25.51 11.83 -7.97
C GLU A 142 24.19 11.33 -7.39
N GLY A 143 24.12 11.07 -6.08
CA GLY A 143 22.97 10.50 -5.40
C GLY A 143 22.82 9.00 -5.61
N LEU A 144 21.65 8.49 -5.24
CA LEU A 144 21.31 7.07 -5.38
C LEU A 144 21.02 6.72 -6.83
N THR A 145 21.99 6.13 -7.52
CA THR A 145 21.86 5.58 -8.87
C THR A 145 22.12 4.07 -8.85
N ILE A 146 21.60 3.34 -9.84
CA ILE A 146 21.91 1.90 -9.95
C ILE A 146 23.42 1.68 -10.11
N LEU A 147 24.11 2.52 -10.89
CA LEU A 147 25.55 2.42 -11.06
C LEU A 147 26.29 2.57 -9.73
N ASN A 148 25.95 3.59 -8.92
CA ASN A 148 26.58 3.79 -7.62
C ASN A 148 26.30 2.60 -6.67
N VAL A 149 25.10 2.03 -6.70
CA VAL A 149 24.78 0.82 -5.90
C VAL A 149 25.67 -0.35 -6.30
N LEU A 150 25.89 -0.57 -7.60
CA LEU A 150 26.78 -1.63 -8.09
C LEU A 150 28.23 -1.40 -7.65
N GLN A 151 28.70 -0.14 -7.71
CA GLN A 151 30.06 0.24 -7.33
C GLN A 151 30.30 0.16 -5.81
N GLU A 152 29.28 0.50 -5.00
CA GLU A 152 29.36 0.47 -3.55
C GLU A 152 29.02 -0.88 -2.89
N PHE A 153 28.75 -1.90 -3.71
CA PHE A 153 28.40 -3.23 -3.19
C PHE A 153 29.61 -3.86 -2.47
N PRO A 154 29.51 -4.18 -1.15
CA PRO A 154 30.66 -4.41 -0.29
C PRO A 154 31.19 -5.84 -0.35
N THR A 155 31.28 -6.42 -1.53
CA THR A 155 31.90 -7.73 -1.79
C THR A 155 32.55 -7.71 -3.16
N TYR A 156 33.58 -8.51 -3.35
CA TYR A 156 34.33 -8.64 -4.62
C TYR A 156 33.45 -8.80 -5.87
N GLY A 157 32.25 -9.32 -5.73
CA GLY A 157 31.32 -9.46 -6.86
C GLY A 157 29.90 -9.67 -6.43
N ILE A 158 29.00 -9.24 -7.30
CA ILE A 158 27.56 -9.40 -7.20
C ILE A 158 27.17 -10.64 -7.97
N ARG A 159 26.43 -11.54 -7.37
CA ARG A 159 25.86 -12.69 -8.09
C ARG A 159 24.37 -12.46 -8.29
N ILE A 160 23.91 -12.67 -9.51
CA ILE A 160 22.47 -12.74 -9.81
C ILE A 160 22.09 -14.23 -9.89
N ASN A 161 21.21 -14.63 -8.97
CA ASN A 161 20.56 -15.95 -9.01
C ASN A 161 19.43 -15.89 -10.06
N SER A 162 19.77 -16.18 -11.31
CA SER A 162 18.80 -16.07 -12.42
C SER A 162 17.69 -17.11 -12.32
N GLN A 163 17.93 -18.28 -11.73
CA GLN A 163 16.87 -19.27 -11.52
C GLN A 163 15.77 -18.67 -10.62
N ARG A 164 16.16 -18.12 -9.45
CA ARG A 164 15.19 -17.46 -8.55
C ARG A 164 14.54 -16.23 -9.20
N GLY A 165 15.31 -15.45 -9.96
CA GLY A 165 14.78 -14.32 -10.73
C GLY A 165 13.74 -14.75 -11.76
N PHE A 166 13.94 -15.85 -12.48
CA PHE A 166 12.95 -16.37 -13.43
C PHE A 166 11.72 -16.95 -12.73
N GLU A 167 11.86 -17.62 -11.58
CA GLU A 167 10.72 -18.08 -10.77
C GLU A 167 9.81 -16.90 -10.38
N ILE A 168 10.39 -15.80 -9.88
CA ILE A 168 9.65 -14.59 -9.55
C ILE A 168 8.97 -13.96 -10.76
N ILE A 169 9.66 -13.90 -11.92
CA ILE A 169 9.08 -13.37 -13.16
C ILE A 169 7.93 -14.26 -13.65
N ASP A 170 8.06 -15.57 -13.55
CA ASP A 170 6.99 -16.52 -13.93
C ASP A 170 5.76 -16.37 -13.03
N ASP A 171 5.96 -16.26 -11.72
CA ASP A 171 4.88 -16.06 -10.75
C ASP A 171 4.20 -14.69 -10.92
N LEU A 172 4.97 -13.63 -11.18
CA LEU A 172 4.44 -12.31 -11.54
C LEU A 172 3.60 -12.39 -12.83
N SER A 173 4.11 -13.08 -13.83
CA SER A 173 3.41 -13.25 -15.11
C SER A 173 2.10 -14.02 -14.94
N LYS A 174 2.08 -15.06 -14.10
CA LYS A 174 0.86 -15.79 -13.75
C LYS A 174 -0.14 -14.90 -13.01
N LEU A 175 0.30 -14.15 -12.01
CA LEU A 175 -0.56 -13.23 -11.26
C LEU A 175 -1.17 -12.16 -12.18
N ILE A 176 -0.36 -11.56 -13.05
CA ILE A 176 -0.83 -10.59 -14.04
C ILE A 176 -1.87 -11.22 -14.96
N GLN A 177 -1.60 -12.41 -15.49
CA GLN A 177 -2.53 -13.12 -16.38
C GLN A 177 -3.85 -13.47 -15.68
N GLN A 178 -3.79 -13.97 -14.45
CA GLN A 178 -4.97 -14.28 -13.65
C GLN A 178 -5.77 -13.01 -13.35
N THR A 179 -5.09 -11.93 -12.95
CA THR A 179 -5.72 -10.63 -12.70
C THR A 179 -6.40 -10.08 -13.95
N GLN A 180 -5.74 -10.12 -15.12
CA GLN A 180 -6.34 -9.69 -16.39
C GLN A 180 -7.56 -10.54 -16.78
N THR A 181 -7.50 -11.84 -16.54
CA THR A 181 -8.65 -12.75 -16.79
C THR A 181 -9.83 -12.40 -15.88
N ALA A 182 -9.58 -12.15 -14.60
CA ALA A 182 -10.62 -11.75 -13.65
C ALA A 182 -11.22 -10.38 -14.00
N ILE A 183 -10.38 -9.42 -14.38
CA ILE A 183 -10.82 -8.09 -14.83
C ILE A 183 -11.72 -8.20 -16.07
N ALA A 184 -11.28 -8.94 -17.10
CA ALA A 184 -12.08 -9.14 -18.31
C ALA A 184 -13.43 -9.82 -18.00
N ALA A 185 -13.44 -10.75 -17.04
CA ALA A 185 -14.68 -11.40 -16.60
C ALA A 185 -15.64 -10.43 -15.89
N VAL A 186 -15.12 -9.51 -15.06
CA VAL A 186 -15.89 -8.44 -14.41
C VAL A 186 -16.45 -7.47 -15.45
N GLU A 187 -15.64 -7.03 -16.41
CA GLU A 187 -16.06 -6.15 -17.51
C GLU A 187 -17.19 -6.79 -18.32
N GLN A 188 -17.01 -8.04 -18.76
CA GLN A 188 -18.02 -8.76 -19.52
C GLN A 188 -19.34 -8.94 -18.75
N ALA A 189 -19.27 -9.26 -17.46
CA ALA A 189 -20.46 -9.40 -16.61
C ALA A 189 -21.18 -8.06 -16.45
N SER A 190 -20.44 -6.96 -16.24
CA SER A 190 -21.01 -5.62 -16.15
C SER A 190 -21.68 -5.18 -17.45
N GLU A 191 -21.06 -5.44 -18.61
CA GLU A 191 -21.67 -5.14 -19.91
C GLU A 191 -22.97 -5.90 -20.14
N GLN A 192 -23.02 -7.19 -19.78
CA GLN A 192 -24.24 -8.01 -19.89
C GLN A 192 -25.34 -7.52 -18.96
N GLU A 193 -25.00 -7.15 -17.72
CA GLU A 193 -25.94 -6.60 -16.75
C GLU A 193 -26.45 -5.23 -17.23
N ALA A 194 -25.59 -4.37 -17.76
CA ALA A 194 -25.95 -3.06 -18.31
C ALA A 194 -26.94 -3.18 -19.47
N ALA A 195 -26.69 -4.11 -20.42
CA ALA A 195 -27.60 -4.36 -21.54
C ALA A 195 -28.99 -4.81 -21.05
N ALA A 196 -29.04 -5.75 -20.11
CA ALA A 196 -30.30 -6.24 -19.54
C ALA A 196 -31.08 -5.16 -18.75
N GLN A 197 -30.35 -4.24 -18.08
CA GLN A 197 -30.94 -3.12 -17.34
C GLN A 197 -31.48 -2.04 -18.30
N THR A 198 -30.77 -1.75 -19.39
CA THR A 198 -31.19 -0.81 -20.43
C THR A 198 -32.48 -1.27 -21.11
N GLU A 199 -32.61 -2.56 -21.43
CA GLU A 199 -33.85 -3.15 -21.97
C GLU A 199 -35.05 -3.00 -21.02
N ARG A 200 -34.82 -2.92 -19.72
CA ARG A 200 -35.84 -2.68 -18.69
C ARG A 200 -36.18 -1.20 -18.47
N GLY A 201 -35.58 -0.28 -19.22
CA GLY A 201 -35.80 1.17 -19.13
C GLY A 201 -35.07 1.88 -18.00
N LEU A 202 -34.06 1.26 -17.43
CA LEU A 202 -33.22 1.88 -16.36
C LEU A 202 -32.17 2.88 -16.90
N SER A 203 -32.18 3.18 -18.20
CA SER A 203 -31.20 4.10 -18.83
C SER A 203 -31.59 5.58 -18.74
N ASP A 204 -32.81 5.91 -18.35
CA ASP A 204 -33.34 7.28 -18.40
C ASP A 204 -33.19 8.02 -17.05
N LEU A 205 -31.98 7.99 -16.50
CA LEU A 205 -31.65 8.67 -15.25
C LEU A 205 -31.31 10.13 -15.54
N SER A 206 -32.13 11.04 -15.03
CA SER A 206 -32.09 12.48 -15.39
C SER A 206 -31.11 13.33 -14.57
N LEU A 207 -30.60 12.82 -13.43
CA LEU A 207 -29.72 13.57 -12.54
C LEU A 207 -28.25 13.27 -12.86
N ASP A 208 -27.46 14.29 -13.08
CA ASP A 208 -25.99 14.18 -13.10
C ASP A 208 -25.47 14.28 -11.66
N LEU A 209 -25.23 13.11 -11.05
CA LEU A 209 -24.77 13.01 -9.66
C LEU A 209 -23.33 13.49 -9.44
N ARG A 210 -22.60 13.91 -10.48
CA ARG A 210 -21.27 14.51 -10.37
C ARG A 210 -21.34 16.00 -10.02
N GLN A 211 -22.49 16.62 -10.28
CA GLN A 211 -22.68 18.06 -10.03
C GLN A 211 -22.80 18.32 -8.52
N PRO A 212 -22.27 19.45 -8.02
CA PRO A 212 -22.46 19.84 -6.64
C PRO A 212 -23.95 20.03 -6.31
N GLY A 213 -24.32 19.70 -5.09
CA GLY A 213 -25.65 19.96 -4.56
C GLY A 213 -25.88 21.44 -4.23
N SER A 214 -27.10 21.75 -3.81
CA SER A 214 -27.54 23.13 -3.51
C SER A 214 -27.56 23.47 -2.02
N VAL A 215 -27.07 22.60 -1.15
CA VAL A 215 -27.09 22.82 0.30
C VAL A 215 -25.85 23.58 0.72
N SER A 216 -26.04 24.73 1.40
CA SER A 216 -24.94 25.48 2.02
C SER A 216 -24.43 24.70 3.25
N TYR A 217 -23.12 24.75 3.46
CA TYR A 217 -22.48 24.09 4.61
C TYR A 217 -21.29 24.91 5.10
N THR A 218 -20.90 24.70 6.34
CA THR A 218 -19.69 25.27 6.95
C THR A 218 -18.63 24.18 7.12
N LYS A 219 -17.35 24.54 6.97
CA LYS A 219 -16.21 23.70 7.31
C LYS A 219 -15.56 24.24 8.59
N GLN A 220 -15.30 23.34 9.54
CA GLN A 220 -14.50 23.62 10.74
C GLN A 220 -13.58 22.45 11.03
N THR A 221 -12.43 22.73 11.65
CA THR A 221 -11.52 21.71 12.14
C THR A 221 -11.66 21.65 13.67
N ILE A 222 -11.92 20.46 14.18
CA ILE A 222 -12.01 20.19 15.62
C ILE A 222 -10.96 19.15 15.98
N THR A 223 -10.24 19.35 17.07
CA THR A 223 -9.29 18.36 17.59
C THR A 223 -9.95 17.56 18.70
N PHE A 224 -9.88 16.25 18.61
CA PHE A 224 -10.36 15.31 19.62
C PHE A 224 -9.18 14.71 20.38
N ASP A 225 -9.35 14.52 21.69
CA ASP A 225 -8.32 13.99 22.59
C ASP A 225 -8.82 12.69 23.23
N ASP A 226 -8.20 11.56 22.88
CA ASP A 226 -8.41 10.30 23.57
C ASP A 226 -7.37 10.11 24.68
N LEU A 227 -7.70 10.59 25.86
CA LEU A 227 -6.84 10.47 27.04
C LEU A 227 -6.52 9.01 27.38
N SER A 228 -7.41 8.07 27.07
CA SER A 228 -7.24 6.65 27.37
C SER A 228 -6.14 6.00 26.51
N ARG A 229 -6.05 6.40 25.25
CA ARG A 229 -5.05 5.94 24.29
C ARG A 229 -3.88 6.94 24.14
N ARG A 230 -3.94 8.11 24.82
CA ARG A 230 -2.98 9.23 24.67
C ARG A 230 -2.84 9.65 23.22
N ARG A 231 -3.99 9.86 22.58
CA ARG A 231 -4.05 10.10 21.14
C ARG A 231 -4.90 11.33 20.86
N GLU A 232 -4.30 12.32 20.25
CA GLU A 232 -4.93 13.54 19.79
C GLU A 232 -4.99 13.53 18.27
N PHE A 233 -6.14 13.87 17.68
CA PHE A 233 -6.29 13.92 16.24
C PHE A 233 -7.27 15.00 15.78
N PRO A 234 -6.94 15.79 14.75
CA PRO A 234 -7.84 16.75 14.15
C PRO A 234 -8.83 16.07 13.21
N VAL A 235 -10.02 16.65 13.10
CA VAL A 235 -11.10 16.23 12.22
C VAL A 235 -11.61 17.44 11.45
N ASP A 236 -11.65 17.39 10.14
CA ASP A 236 -12.38 18.37 9.33
C ASP A 236 -13.85 17.97 9.29
N LEU A 237 -14.71 18.85 9.78
CA LEU A 237 -16.15 18.64 9.88
C LEU A 237 -16.88 19.61 8.96
N TYR A 238 -17.64 19.06 8.01
CA TYR A 238 -18.49 19.79 7.07
C TYR A 238 -19.94 19.64 7.52
N LEU A 239 -20.57 20.74 7.92
CA LEU A 239 -21.91 20.74 8.52
C LEU A 239 -22.89 21.50 7.61
N PRO A 240 -24.00 20.87 7.17
CA PRO A 240 -25.03 21.58 6.43
C PRO A 240 -25.70 22.63 7.33
N GLU A 241 -25.88 23.85 6.81
CA GLU A 241 -26.41 24.99 7.59
C GLU A 241 -27.89 24.86 7.96
N SER A 242 -28.66 24.12 7.17
CA SER A 242 -30.06 23.85 7.43
C SER A 242 -30.44 22.51 6.84
N PRO A 243 -30.50 21.45 7.65
CA PRO A 243 -31.09 20.19 7.19
C PRO A 243 -32.53 20.47 6.76
N ARG A 244 -32.86 20.24 5.49
CA ARG A 244 -34.21 20.59 4.97
C ARG A 244 -35.33 19.83 5.66
N GLU A 245 -35.05 18.63 6.18
CA GLU A 245 -35.99 17.80 6.94
C GLU A 245 -35.22 16.93 7.93
N GLY A 246 -35.33 17.20 9.21
CA GLY A 246 -34.80 16.35 10.29
C GLY A 246 -33.31 16.50 10.56
N LEU A 247 -32.68 15.42 11.03
CA LEU A 247 -31.27 15.35 11.37
C LEU A 247 -30.41 15.12 10.13
N ALA A 248 -29.25 15.78 10.02
CA ALA A 248 -28.31 15.55 8.92
C ALA A 248 -27.71 14.14 9.00
N PRO A 249 -27.80 13.31 7.95
CA PRO A 249 -27.12 12.02 7.91
C PRO A 249 -25.61 12.21 7.88
N VAL A 250 -24.87 11.32 8.54
CA VAL A 250 -23.42 11.47 8.76
C VAL A 250 -22.62 10.51 7.88
N ILE A 251 -21.57 11.02 7.26
CA ILE A 251 -20.57 10.24 6.53
C ILE A 251 -19.20 10.49 7.16
N VAL A 252 -18.43 9.43 7.37
CA VAL A 252 -17.03 9.51 7.80
C VAL A 252 -16.13 9.06 6.66
N ILE A 253 -15.07 9.83 6.37
CA ILE A 253 -14.09 9.51 5.32
C ILE A 253 -12.73 9.25 5.99
N SER A 254 -12.17 8.05 5.83
CA SER A 254 -10.89 7.61 6.38
C SER A 254 -9.82 7.52 5.29
N HIS A 255 -8.75 8.31 5.41
CA HIS A 255 -7.65 8.37 4.45
C HIS A 255 -6.75 7.13 4.45
N GLY A 256 -5.94 6.94 3.40
CA GLY A 256 -4.97 5.85 3.26
C GLY A 256 -3.72 6.02 4.13
N LEU A 257 -2.82 5.04 4.05
CA LEU A 257 -1.49 5.12 4.68
C LEU A 257 -0.67 6.24 4.02
N GLY A 258 -0.05 7.08 4.85
CA GLY A 258 0.80 8.18 4.38
C GLY A 258 0.04 9.31 3.70
N SER A 259 -1.28 9.30 3.78
CA SER A 259 -2.17 10.32 3.27
C SER A 259 -2.69 11.21 4.41
N GLU A 260 -3.59 12.14 4.11
CA GLU A 260 -4.15 13.09 5.07
C GLU A 260 -5.63 13.36 4.80
N ARG A 261 -6.30 14.09 5.70
CA ARG A 261 -7.73 14.41 5.57
C ARG A 261 -8.07 15.26 4.34
N LYS A 262 -7.11 16.05 3.79
CA LYS A 262 -7.33 16.85 2.57
C LYS A 262 -7.44 16.00 1.30
N THR A 263 -6.88 14.81 1.31
CA THR A 263 -6.84 13.91 0.14
C THR A 263 -8.23 13.61 -0.44
N PHE A 264 -9.27 13.60 0.41
CA PHE A 264 -10.67 13.40 0.00
C PHE A 264 -11.53 14.65 0.19
N GLU A 265 -10.94 15.84 0.27
CA GLU A 265 -11.66 17.09 0.44
C GLU A 265 -12.69 17.34 -0.67
N TYR A 266 -12.35 16.99 -1.91
CA TYR A 266 -13.28 17.10 -3.05
C TYR A 266 -14.58 16.31 -2.84
N LEU A 267 -14.47 15.13 -2.23
CA LEU A 267 -15.61 14.27 -1.96
C LEU A 267 -16.40 14.74 -0.74
N ALA A 268 -15.69 15.22 0.30
CA ALA A 268 -16.33 15.81 1.48
C ALA A 268 -17.18 17.04 1.10
N HIS A 269 -16.65 17.94 0.27
CA HIS A 269 -17.38 19.09 -0.27
C HIS A 269 -18.60 18.64 -1.10
N HIS A 270 -18.41 17.63 -1.95
CA HIS A 270 -19.49 17.11 -2.78
C HIS A 270 -20.65 16.57 -1.93
N LEU A 271 -20.36 15.67 -0.99
CA LEU A 271 -21.38 15.07 -0.13
C LEU A 271 -22.04 16.10 0.78
N ALA A 272 -21.26 17.05 1.33
CA ALA A 272 -21.81 18.13 2.17
C ALA A 272 -22.78 19.02 1.38
N SER A 273 -22.48 19.35 0.13
CA SER A 273 -23.38 20.11 -0.75
C SER A 273 -24.70 19.41 -1.05
N HIS A 274 -24.77 18.10 -0.83
CA HIS A 274 -25.99 17.28 -0.93
C HIS A 274 -26.72 17.05 0.40
N GLY A 275 -26.25 17.68 1.49
CA GLY A 275 -26.91 17.70 2.79
C GLY A 275 -26.43 16.67 3.80
N PHE A 276 -25.32 15.99 3.52
CA PHE A 276 -24.65 15.16 4.52
C PHE A 276 -23.78 16.00 5.46
N ALA A 277 -23.73 15.65 6.72
CA ALA A 277 -22.65 16.06 7.59
C ALA A 277 -21.45 15.11 7.31
N VAL A 278 -20.28 15.67 6.98
CA VAL A 278 -19.11 14.85 6.62
C VAL A 278 -18.00 15.11 7.61
N ALA A 279 -17.47 14.05 8.21
CA ALA A 279 -16.33 14.09 9.10
C ALA A 279 -15.13 13.37 8.49
N VAL A 280 -13.98 14.04 8.47
CA VAL A 280 -12.73 13.52 7.89
C VAL A 280 -11.64 13.57 8.95
N PRO A 281 -11.46 12.48 9.73
CA PRO A 281 -10.42 12.41 10.76
C PRO A 281 -9.03 12.26 10.13
N GLU A 282 -8.03 12.87 10.76
CA GLU A 282 -6.63 12.53 10.62
C GLU A 282 -6.32 11.32 11.51
N HIS A 283 -5.52 10.36 11.02
CA HIS A 283 -5.10 9.21 11.82
C HIS A 283 -3.58 9.31 12.13
N PRO A 284 -3.19 9.88 13.29
CA PRO A 284 -1.79 9.96 13.69
C PRO A 284 -1.14 8.55 13.75
N GLY A 285 0.14 8.46 13.37
CA GLY A 285 0.85 7.18 13.32
C GLY A 285 0.68 6.40 12.00
N SER A 286 -0.18 6.89 11.09
CA SER A 286 -0.35 6.31 9.75
C SER A 286 -0.65 7.34 8.66
N ASN A 287 -0.52 8.62 8.97
CA ASN A 287 -0.71 9.76 8.07
C ASN A 287 0.60 10.23 7.40
N ALA A 288 0.55 11.33 6.65
CA ALA A 288 1.71 11.93 5.99
C ALA A 288 2.82 12.31 6.98
N ASP A 289 2.48 12.84 8.16
CA ASP A 289 3.44 13.18 9.21
C ASP A 289 4.24 11.98 9.70
N GLN A 290 3.60 10.80 9.82
CA GLN A 290 4.28 9.56 10.19
C GLN A 290 5.33 9.16 9.15
N ILE A 291 5.02 9.30 7.86
CA ILE A 291 5.97 9.02 6.77
C ILE A 291 7.11 10.04 6.80
N GLN A 292 6.82 11.32 6.99
CA GLN A 292 7.87 12.35 7.12
C GLN A 292 8.75 12.11 8.36
N ALA A 293 8.16 11.70 9.48
CA ALA A 293 8.92 11.32 10.68
C ALA A 293 9.84 10.12 10.40
N LEU A 294 9.38 9.10 9.65
CA LEU A 294 10.23 7.98 9.24
C LEU A 294 11.37 8.46 8.34
N LEU A 295 11.09 9.24 7.29
CA LEU A 295 12.09 9.75 6.35
C LEU A 295 13.12 10.66 7.04
N SER A 296 12.71 11.35 8.11
CA SER A 296 13.57 12.22 8.92
C SER A 296 14.28 11.50 10.07
N GLY A 297 14.07 10.20 10.26
CA GLY A 297 14.69 9.41 11.33
C GLY A 297 14.05 9.58 12.71
N LEU A 298 12.87 10.19 12.79
CA LEU A 298 12.11 10.40 14.02
C LEU A 298 11.14 9.24 14.32
N ALA A 299 10.76 8.47 13.32
CA ALA A 299 9.99 7.23 13.46
C ALA A 299 10.82 6.02 13.01
N LYS A 300 10.43 4.81 13.46
CA LYS A 300 11.15 3.56 13.17
C LYS A 300 10.42 2.67 12.16
N GLU A 301 9.19 2.98 11.83
CA GLU A 301 8.33 2.16 10.98
C GLU A 301 7.30 3.03 10.25
N VAL A 302 6.80 2.50 9.14
CA VAL A 302 5.82 3.17 8.27
C VAL A 302 4.51 3.40 9.00
N ALA A 303 4.04 2.40 9.74
CA ALA A 303 2.91 2.49 10.65
C ALA A 303 3.05 1.41 11.74
N PRO A 304 2.82 1.73 13.02
CA PRO A 304 2.80 0.74 14.08
C PRO A 304 1.61 -0.21 13.91
N PRO A 305 1.74 -1.48 14.34
CA PRO A 305 0.65 -2.47 14.30
C PRO A 305 -0.63 -1.99 14.96
N SER A 306 -0.51 -1.17 16.01
CA SER A 306 -1.66 -0.60 16.73
C SER A 306 -2.59 0.25 15.86
N GLU A 307 -2.15 0.71 14.68
CA GLU A 307 -3.02 1.48 13.79
C GLU A 307 -4.17 0.66 13.19
N PHE A 308 -4.03 -0.67 13.12
CA PHE A 308 -5.16 -1.56 12.80
C PHE A 308 -6.29 -1.48 13.84
N ILE A 309 -5.96 -1.13 15.07
CA ILE A 309 -6.92 -0.93 16.17
C ILE A 309 -7.30 0.55 16.31
N ASN A 310 -6.30 1.42 16.30
CA ASN A 310 -6.49 2.83 16.60
C ASN A 310 -7.42 3.53 15.61
N ARG A 311 -7.28 3.25 14.31
CA ARG A 311 -8.09 3.92 13.27
C ARG A 311 -9.61 3.67 13.43
N PRO A 312 -10.09 2.43 13.59
CA PRO A 312 -11.50 2.21 13.92
C PRO A 312 -11.92 2.86 15.23
N LEU A 313 -11.07 2.80 16.28
CA LEU A 313 -11.39 3.42 17.58
C LEU A 313 -11.38 4.96 17.52
N ASP A 314 -10.56 5.59 16.68
CA ASP A 314 -10.63 7.05 16.46
C ASP A 314 -12.01 7.45 15.93
N ILE A 315 -12.55 6.66 14.97
CA ILE A 315 -13.87 6.93 14.41
C ILE A 315 -14.99 6.65 15.43
N LYS A 316 -14.88 5.60 16.25
CA LYS A 316 -15.85 5.34 17.32
C LYS A 316 -15.89 6.50 18.31
N LEU A 317 -14.73 6.96 18.79
CA LEU A 317 -14.64 8.14 19.65
C LEU A 317 -15.22 9.38 18.98
N LEU A 318 -14.85 9.63 17.72
CA LEU A 318 -15.39 10.75 16.94
C LEU A 318 -16.92 10.73 16.93
N LEU A 319 -17.55 9.59 16.69
CA LEU A 319 -19.00 9.46 16.66
C LEU A 319 -19.63 9.69 18.05
N ASP A 320 -18.98 9.27 19.15
CA ASP A 320 -19.42 9.51 20.53
C ASP A 320 -19.37 11.02 20.86
N GLU A 321 -18.30 11.68 20.47
CA GLU A 321 -18.12 13.12 20.67
C GLU A 321 -19.09 13.96 19.82
N LEU A 322 -19.35 13.55 18.58
CA LEU A 322 -20.36 14.21 17.74
C LEU A 322 -21.77 14.06 18.31
N GLU A 323 -22.10 12.91 18.91
CA GLU A 323 -23.39 12.69 19.57
C GLU A 323 -23.60 13.66 20.76
N SER A 324 -22.52 13.89 21.50
CA SER A 324 -22.56 14.82 22.66
C SER A 324 -22.62 16.28 22.20
N SER A 325 -21.78 16.67 21.23
CA SER A 325 -21.57 18.07 20.83
C SER A 325 -22.63 18.62 19.87
N PHE A 326 -23.22 17.77 19.02
CA PHE A 326 -24.19 18.14 17.99
C PHE A 326 -25.56 17.48 18.19
N LYS A 327 -25.95 17.30 19.44
CA LYS A 327 -27.22 16.68 19.82
C LYS A 327 -28.41 17.35 19.14
N GLY A 328 -29.24 16.55 18.44
CA GLY A 328 -30.42 17.03 17.74
C GLY A 328 -30.14 17.70 16.38
N GLN A 329 -28.89 17.65 15.88
CA GLN A 329 -28.51 18.15 14.56
C GLN A 329 -28.11 17.02 13.60
N LEU A 330 -27.44 15.98 14.11
CA LEU A 330 -26.88 14.87 13.35
C LEU A 330 -27.65 13.56 13.58
N ASN A 331 -27.84 12.78 12.51
CA ASN A 331 -28.36 11.42 12.59
C ASN A 331 -27.20 10.42 12.76
N LEU A 332 -26.82 10.16 13.99
CA LEU A 332 -25.75 9.24 14.34
C LEU A 332 -26.22 7.78 14.50
N GLN A 333 -27.49 7.49 14.23
CA GLN A 333 -28.00 6.11 14.21
C GLN A 333 -27.84 5.45 12.82
N GLN A 334 -27.54 6.25 11.80
CA GLN A 334 -27.35 5.81 10.42
C GLN A 334 -26.14 6.53 9.83
N VAL A 335 -24.95 5.98 10.07
CA VAL A 335 -23.68 6.54 9.63
C VAL A 335 -23.16 5.75 8.43
N GLY A 336 -22.71 6.45 7.39
CA GLY A 336 -21.93 5.88 6.30
C GLY A 336 -20.44 6.04 6.56
N VAL A 337 -19.64 5.07 6.12
CA VAL A 337 -18.19 5.17 6.17
C VAL A 337 -17.59 4.93 4.80
N LEU A 338 -16.57 5.70 4.44
CA LEU A 338 -15.80 5.53 3.20
C LEU A 338 -14.31 5.59 3.54
N GLY A 339 -13.51 4.76 2.90
CA GLY A 339 -12.06 4.84 3.06
C GLY A 339 -11.30 4.19 1.92
N GLN A 340 -10.05 4.62 1.76
CA GLN A 340 -9.16 4.13 0.72
C GLN A 340 -7.95 3.40 1.34
N SER A 341 -7.52 2.29 0.74
CA SER A 341 -6.36 1.52 1.18
C SER A 341 -6.48 1.09 2.65
N PHE A 342 -5.64 1.58 3.55
CA PHE A 342 -5.74 1.36 4.98
C PHE A 342 -7.04 1.97 5.56
N GLY A 343 -7.54 3.08 4.99
CA GLY A 343 -8.88 3.60 5.29
C GLY A 343 -10.00 2.67 4.80
N GLY A 344 -9.78 1.95 3.70
CA GLY A 344 -10.65 0.88 3.22
C GLY A 344 -10.76 -0.27 4.22
N TYR A 345 -9.63 -0.73 4.78
CA TYR A 345 -9.62 -1.65 5.93
C TYR A 345 -10.42 -1.07 7.11
N THR A 346 -10.17 0.20 7.47
CA THR A 346 -10.87 0.88 8.57
C THR A 346 -12.39 0.85 8.37
N SER A 347 -12.85 1.11 7.15
CA SER A 347 -14.28 1.06 6.80
C SER A 347 -14.87 -0.35 6.92
N LEU A 348 -14.13 -1.37 6.49
CA LEU A 348 -14.53 -2.77 6.61
C LEU A 348 -14.55 -3.26 8.06
N ALA A 349 -13.58 -2.84 8.87
CA ALA A 349 -13.51 -3.16 10.29
C ALA A 349 -14.71 -2.57 11.04
N LEU A 350 -15.02 -1.29 10.82
CA LEU A 350 -16.20 -0.62 11.40
C LEU A 350 -17.51 -1.26 10.95
N ALA A 351 -17.57 -1.80 9.75
CA ALA A 351 -18.75 -2.45 9.16
C ALA A 351 -19.00 -3.89 9.68
N GLY A 352 -18.07 -4.46 10.47
CA GLY A 352 -18.24 -5.78 11.09
C GLY A 352 -17.07 -6.76 10.88
N GLY A 353 -16.00 -6.37 10.17
CA GLY A 353 -14.82 -7.19 9.96
C GLY A 353 -13.85 -7.09 11.14
N GLU A 354 -13.60 -8.17 11.87
CA GLU A 354 -12.61 -8.21 12.94
C GLU A 354 -11.25 -8.72 12.45
N ILE A 355 -10.16 -8.45 13.19
CA ILE A 355 -8.81 -8.94 12.84
C ILE A 355 -8.79 -10.48 12.94
N ASN A 356 -8.38 -11.13 11.87
CA ASN A 356 -8.32 -12.59 11.77
C ASN A 356 -6.92 -13.12 12.05
N PHE A 357 -6.60 -13.40 13.30
CA PHE A 357 -5.28 -13.90 13.70
C PHE A 357 -4.94 -15.28 13.14
N GLU A 358 -5.94 -16.13 12.87
CA GLU A 358 -5.72 -17.43 12.23
C GLU A 358 -5.27 -17.27 10.78
N GLN A 359 -5.93 -16.38 10.04
CA GLN A 359 -5.55 -16.06 8.66
C GLN A 359 -4.17 -15.37 8.61
N LEU A 360 -3.92 -14.42 9.52
CA LEU A 360 -2.62 -13.76 9.64
C LEU A 360 -1.51 -14.77 9.93
N GLN A 361 -1.73 -15.72 10.83
CA GLN A 361 -0.75 -16.76 11.12
C GLN A 361 -0.46 -17.62 9.88
N LYS A 362 -1.48 -17.96 9.11
CA LYS A 362 -1.35 -18.78 7.91
C LYS A 362 -0.56 -18.07 6.81
N ASP A 363 -0.83 -16.79 6.58
CA ASP A 363 -0.29 -16.05 5.44
C ASP A 363 1.02 -15.31 5.75
N CYS A 364 1.24 -14.97 7.04
CA CYS A 364 2.36 -14.12 7.46
C CYS A 364 3.46 -14.87 8.22
N ALA A 365 3.26 -16.13 8.63
CA ALA A 365 4.25 -16.92 9.36
C ALA A 365 4.57 -18.27 8.69
N PRO A 366 5.58 -18.42 7.85
CA PRO A 366 6.47 -17.40 7.29
C PRO A 366 5.74 -16.57 6.24
N LEU A 367 6.08 -15.29 6.12
CA LEU A 367 5.64 -14.51 4.95
C LEU A 367 5.94 -15.34 3.73
N ASN A 368 4.91 -15.76 3.01
CA ASN A 368 5.07 -16.56 1.81
C ASN A 368 6.07 -15.82 0.92
N GLU A 369 7.27 -16.40 0.76
CA GLU A 369 8.40 -15.78 0.04
C GLU A 369 8.01 -15.40 -1.39
N ASP A 370 6.96 -16.02 -1.90
CA ASP A 370 6.47 -15.90 -3.28
C ASP A 370 5.34 -14.89 -3.46
N THR A 371 4.84 -14.21 -2.39
CA THR A 371 3.77 -13.23 -2.60
C THR A 371 4.27 -11.93 -3.21
N LEU A 372 3.64 -11.54 -4.32
CA LEU A 372 3.87 -10.27 -5.03
C LEU A 372 2.85 -9.19 -4.63
N ASN A 373 2.01 -9.48 -3.65
CA ASN A 373 1.05 -8.55 -3.09
C ASN A 373 1.74 -7.65 -2.06
N ILE A 374 2.06 -6.40 -2.44
CA ILE A 374 2.77 -5.44 -1.59
C ILE A 374 1.94 -5.08 -0.34
N SER A 375 0.60 -5.11 -0.44
CA SER A 375 -0.26 -4.79 0.69
C SER A 375 -0.02 -5.69 1.91
N LEU A 376 0.49 -6.91 1.70
CA LEU A 376 0.83 -7.83 2.78
C LEU A 376 1.99 -7.33 3.66
N LEU A 377 2.86 -6.46 3.15
CA LEU A 377 3.88 -5.81 3.97
C LEU A 377 3.26 -4.95 5.09
N LEU A 378 2.06 -4.43 4.87
CA LEU A 378 1.30 -3.73 5.89
C LEU A 378 0.36 -4.69 6.65
N GLN A 379 -0.45 -5.50 5.95
CA GLN A 379 -1.41 -6.39 6.60
C GLN A 379 -0.75 -7.33 7.63
N CYS A 380 0.39 -7.89 7.29
CA CYS A 380 1.13 -8.80 8.19
C CYS A 380 1.67 -8.11 9.45
N ARG A 381 1.72 -6.77 9.50
CA ARG A 381 2.04 -6.06 10.76
C ARG A 381 0.98 -6.29 11.83
N ALA A 382 -0.27 -6.55 11.45
CA ALA A 382 -1.32 -6.89 12.41
C ALA A 382 -1.03 -8.20 13.17
N PHE A 383 -0.17 -9.09 12.65
CA PHE A 383 0.26 -10.31 13.34
C PHE A 383 1.10 -10.04 14.60
N ASP A 384 1.72 -8.86 14.70
CA ASP A 384 2.47 -8.45 15.89
C ASP A 384 1.56 -7.99 17.05
N LEU A 385 0.25 -7.87 16.82
CA LEU A 385 -0.72 -7.54 17.86
C LEU A 385 -1.03 -8.75 18.75
N PRO A 386 -1.34 -8.55 20.03
CA PRO A 386 -1.88 -9.62 20.88
C PRO A 386 -3.15 -10.21 20.27
N PRO A 387 -3.27 -11.54 20.14
CA PRO A 387 -4.45 -12.16 19.56
C PRO A 387 -5.63 -12.09 20.55
N GLN A 388 -6.58 -11.19 20.26
CA GLN A 388 -7.81 -10.98 21.04
C GLN A 388 -8.88 -10.33 20.17
N ASP A 389 -10.12 -10.33 20.63
CA ASP A 389 -11.22 -9.56 20.05
C ASP A 389 -11.10 -8.08 20.46
N TYR A 390 -10.94 -7.21 19.46
CA TYR A 390 -10.78 -5.77 19.68
C TYR A 390 -12.10 -4.98 19.57
N GLN A 391 -13.19 -5.63 19.16
CA GLN A 391 -14.51 -5.02 19.00
C GLN A 391 -14.46 -3.75 18.15
N LEU A 392 -13.89 -3.86 16.96
CA LEU A 392 -13.65 -2.72 16.07
C LEU A 392 -14.92 -2.22 15.39
N SER A 393 -15.93 -3.06 15.25
CA SER A 393 -17.20 -2.73 14.62
C SER A 393 -18.00 -1.69 15.42
N ASP A 394 -18.83 -0.92 14.72
CA ASP A 394 -19.74 0.04 15.31
C ASP A 394 -21.16 -0.11 14.74
N GLN A 395 -22.14 -0.34 15.60
CA GLN A 395 -23.53 -0.60 15.21
C GLN A 395 -24.20 0.61 14.52
N ARG A 396 -23.64 1.81 14.65
CA ARG A 396 -24.10 3.02 13.96
C ARG A 396 -23.79 3.00 12.47
N ILE A 397 -22.79 2.20 12.04
CA ILE A 397 -22.43 2.06 10.62
C ILE A 397 -23.52 1.25 9.90
N LYS A 398 -24.13 1.86 8.89
CA LYS A 398 -25.22 1.27 8.08
C LYS A 398 -24.89 1.12 6.61
N GLY A 399 -23.70 1.50 6.20
CA GLY A 399 -23.19 1.31 4.85
C GLY A 399 -21.73 1.68 4.75
N ALA A 400 -20.96 0.96 3.94
CA ALA A 400 -19.54 1.19 3.79
C ALA A 400 -19.11 1.22 2.32
N ILE A 401 -18.14 2.07 2.00
CA ILE A 401 -17.42 2.09 0.72
C ILE A 401 -15.93 1.86 1.00
N ALA A 402 -15.37 0.81 0.43
CA ALA A 402 -13.96 0.47 0.55
C ALA A 402 -13.27 0.60 -0.81
N ILE A 403 -12.39 1.60 -0.95
CA ILE A 403 -11.66 1.91 -2.17
C ILE A 403 -10.27 1.29 -2.08
N ASN A 404 -9.93 0.42 -3.02
CA ASN A 404 -8.65 -0.31 -3.07
C ASN A 404 -8.22 -0.82 -1.66
N PRO A 405 -9.13 -1.49 -0.89
CA PRO A 405 -8.86 -1.87 0.49
C PRO A 405 -7.71 -2.88 0.58
N ILE A 406 -7.06 -2.88 1.72
CA ILE A 406 -6.12 -3.92 2.13
C ILE A 406 -6.81 -4.79 3.19
N ALA A 407 -7.30 -5.96 2.80
CA ALA A 407 -8.20 -6.73 3.68
C ALA A 407 -8.10 -8.26 3.53
N SER A 408 -7.46 -8.76 2.47
CA SER A 408 -7.48 -10.18 2.12
C SER A 408 -6.96 -11.10 3.21
N THR A 409 -5.96 -10.66 3.95
CA THR A 409 -5.27 -11.41 5.00
C THR A 409 -5.67 -10.95 6.39
N VAL A 410 -5.72 -9.63 6.63
CA VAL A 410 -6.01 -9.09 7.97
C VAL A 410 -7.45 -9.39 8.42
N LEU A 411 -8.40 -9.42 7.50
CA LEU A 411 -9.78 -9.85 7.76
C LEU A 411 -10.02 -11.27 7.26
N GLY A 412 -9.53 -11.59 6.06
CA GLY A 412 -9.73 -12.90 5.44
C GLY A 412 -11.19 -13.19 5.10
N LYS A 413 -11.43 -14.39 4.56
CA LYS A 413 -12.76 -14.79 4.11
C LYS A 413 -13.79 -14.84 5.24
N SER A 414 -13.43 -15.37 6.40
CA SER A 414 -14.37 -15.55 7.49
C SER A 414 -14.90 -14.23 8.03
N GLN A 415 -14.04 -13.23 8.24
CA GLN A 415 -14.47 -11.95 8.79
C GLN A 415 -15.19 -11.07 7.76
N LEU A 416 -14.76 -11.12 6.50
CA LEU A 416 -15.48 -10.42 5.43
C LEU A 416 -16.89 -10.96 5.21
N SER A 417 -17.12 -12.26 5.46
CA SER A 417 -18.46 -12.86 5.38
C SER A 417 -19.42 -12.42 6.50
N GLU A 418 -18.90 -11.89 7.61
CA GLU A 418 -19.72 -11.38 8.73
C GLU A 418 -20.29 -9.98 8.47
N ILE A 419 -19.75 -9.24 7.47
CA ILE A 419 -20.25 -7.91 7.13
C ILE A 419 -21.63 -8.01 6.51
N GLN A 420 -22.65 -7.45 7.17
CA GLN A 420 -24.05 -7.55 6.74
C GLN A 420 -24.63 -6.22 6.21
N VAL A 421 -23.93 -5.10 6.43
CA VAL A 421 -24.37 -3.81 5.90
C VAL A 421 -24.15 -3.72 4.39
N PRO A 422 -24.88 -2.84 3.66
CA PRO A 422 -24.57 -2.51 2.28
C PRO A 422 -23.11 -2.14 2.10
N LEU A 423 -22.45 -2.70 1.09
CA LEU A 423 -21.01 -2.54 0.89
C LEU A 423 -20.68 -2.33 -0.59
N MET A 424 -19.92 -1.27 -0.88
CA MET A 424 -19.31 -1.04 -2.19
C MET A 424 -17.79 -1.23 -2.09
N VAL A 425 -17.24 -2.10 -2.93
CA VAL A 425 -15.81 -2.30 -3.11
C VAL A 425 -15.39 -1.67 -4.43
N VAL A 426 -14.42 -0.78 -4.40
CA VAL A 426 -13.86 -0.13 -5.61
C VAL A 426 -12.46 -0.67 -5.85
N ALA A 427 -12.18 -1.10 -7.07
CA ALA A 427 -10.92 -1.70 -7.50
C ALA A 427 -10.30 -0.95 -8.68
N GLY A 428 -9.03 -0.64 -8.61
CA GLY A 428 -8.23 -0.20 -9.75
C GLY A 428 -7.59 -1.39 -10.46
N SER A 429 -7.77 -1.52 -11.79
CA SER A 429 -7.22 -2.68 -12.52
C SER A 429 -5.69 -2.73 -12.55
N ASP A 430 -5.04 -1.58 -12.43
CA ASP A 430 -3.59 -1.42 -12.51
C ASP A 430 -3.00 -1.06 -11.12
N ASP A 431 -3.73 -1.44 -10.05
CA ASP A 431 -3.26 -1.29 -8.68
C ASP A 431 -2.10 -2.26 -8.39
N THR A 432 -0.90 -1.69 -8.22
CA THR A 432 0.33 -2.45 -7.90
C THR A 432 0.60 -2.56 -6.40
N VAL A 433 -0.13 -1.84 -5.55
CA VAL A 433 -0.01 -1.84 -4.09
C VAL A 433 -0.94 -2.88 -3.46
N ALA A 434 -2.22 -2.81 -3.82
CA ALA A 434 -3.26 -3.75 -3.42
C ALA A 434 -3.89 -4.36 -4.70
N PRO A 435 -3.26 -5.38 -5.31
CA PRO A 435 -3.67 -5.88 -6.62
C PRO A 435 -5.14 -6.31 -6.65
N ALA A 436 -5.85 -5.90 -7.72
CA ALA A 436 -7.30 -6.01 -7.83
C ALA A 436 -7.85 -7.43 -7.58
N LEU A 437 -7.16 -8.46 -8.09
CA LEU A 437 -7.61 -9.84 -7.93
C LEU A 437 -7.57 -10.30 -6.47
N PRO A 438 -6.41 -10.33 -5.76
CA PRO A 438 -6.35 -10.85 -4.39
C PRO A 438 -6.99 -9.91 -3.35
N GLU A 439 -7.02 -8.59 -3.58
CA GLU A 439 -7.44 -7.64 -2.55
C GLU A 439 -8.87 -7.10 -2.72
N GLN A 440 -9.47 -7.16 -3.90
CA GLN A 440 -10.81 -6.64 -4.12
C GLN A 440 -11.75 -7.65 -4.78
N ILE A 441 -11.38 -8.22 -5.95
CA ILE A 441 -12.29 -9.10 -6.72
C ILE A 441 -12.55 -10.41 -5.96
N GLN A 442 -11.51 -11.07 -5.49
CA GLN A 442 -11.64 -12.30 -4.70
C GLN A 442 -12.34 -12.04 -3.36
N PRO A 443 -11.96 -11.03 -2.54
CA PRO A 443 -12.68 -10.65 -1.33
C PRO A 443 -14.16 -10.29 -1.56
N PHE A 444 -14.50 -9.62 -2.66
CA PHE A 444 -15.89 -9.36 -3.01
C PHE A 444 -16.73 -10.65 -3.11
N THR A 445 -16.13 -11.76 -3.56
CA THR A 445 -16.83 -13.05 -3.63
C THR A 445 -17.11 -13.68 -2.27
N TRP A 446 -16.40 -13.26 -1.22
CA TRP A 446 -16.56 -13.74 0.15
C TRP A 446 -17.69 -13.04 0.91
N LEU A 447 -18.11 -11.86 0.45
CA LEU A 447 -19.19 -11.08 1.07
C LEU A 447 -20.53 -11.81 0.92
N THR A 448 -21.28 -11.88 2.02
CA THR A 448 -22.59 -12.54 2.08
C THR A 448 -23.76 -11.55 2.05
N THR A 449 -23.52 -10.26 2.34
CA THR A 449 -24.56 -9.22 2.23
C THR A 449 -25.17 -9.18 0.86
N LEU A 450 -26.51 -8.97 0.79
CA LEU A 450 -27.27 -8.90 -0.46
C LEU A 450 -27.06 -7.57 -1.21
N GLN A 451 -26.77 -6.50 -0.48
CA GLN A 451 -26.50 -5.17 -1.03
C GLN A 451 -24.98 -4.96 -1.17
N LYS A 452 -24.38 -5.58 -2.18
CA LYS A 452 -22.96 -5.41 -2.45
C LYS A 452 -22.71 -5.00 -3.89
N TYR A 453 -21.70 -4.15 -4.07
CA TYR A 453 -21.32 -3.57 -5.34
C TYR A 453 -19.81 -3.73 -5.53
N LEU A 454 -19.41 -4.24 -6.69
CA LEU A 454 -18.02 -4.20 -7.14
C LEU A 454 -17.93 -3.17 -8.26
N VAL A 455 -17.12 -2.15 -8.04
CA VAL A 455 -16.79 -1.11 -9.02
C VAL A 455 -15.37 -1.36 -9.50
N LEU A 456 -15.17 -1.43 -10.82
CA LEU A 456 -13.85 -1.60 -11.43
C LEU A 456 -13.51 -0.37 -12.27
N LEU A 457 -12.40 0.28 -11.93
CA LEU A 457 -11.77 1.36 -12.68
C LEU A 457 -10.68 0.77 -13.58
N ARG A 458 -10.97 0.57 -14.86
CA ARG A 458 -9.99 0.06 -15.81
C ARG A 458 -8.85 1.07 -15.98
N LYS A 459 -7.60 0.63 -15.95
CA LYS A 459 -6.39 1.45 -15.88
C LYS A 459 -6.27 2.30 -14.61
N GLY A 460 -7.21 2.19 -13.68
CA GLY A 460 -7.10 2.83 -12.37
C GLY A 460 -5.99 2.19 -11.54
N THR A 461 -5.21 3.02 -10.86
CA THR A 461 -4.14 2.62 -9.95
C THR A 461 -4.58 2.75 -8.49
N HIS A 462 -3.71 2.44 -7.55
CA HIS A 462 -3.96 2.62 -6.11
C HIS A 462 -4.29 4.07 -5.73
N PHE A 463 -3.82 5.02 -6.52
CA PHE A 463 -3.85 6.46 -6.24
C PHE A 463 -4.85 7.24 -7.10
N SER A 464 -5.53 6.59 -8.05
CA SER A 464 -6.39 7.28 -9.03
C SER A 464 -7.57 8.05 -8.43
N THR A 465 -8.01 7.71 -7.21
CA THR A 465 -9.13 8.39 -6.54
C THR A 465 -8.72 9.53 -5.61
N LEU A 466 -7.40 9.74 -5.42
CA LEU A 466 -6.88 10.75 -4.52
C LEU A 466 -6.82 12.12 -5.19
N ALA A 467 -7.09 13.17 -4.43
CA ALA A 467 -6.73 14.53 -4.85
C ALA A 467 -5.28 14.83 -4.44
N PRO A 468 -4.52 15.60 -5.23
CA PRO A 468 -3.19 16.04 -4.83
C PRO A 468 -3.28 16.88 -3.55
N SER A 469 -2.36 16.65 -2.61
CA SER A 469 -2.16 17.50 -1.44
C SER A 469 -0.75 18.11 -1.46
N GLU A 470 -0.61 19.28 -0.86
CA GLU A 470 0.69 19.98 -0.78
C GLU A 470 1.65 19.25 0.18
N ASP A 471 1.11 18.47 1.13
CA ASP A 471 1.85 17.76 2.15
C ASP A 471 2.17 16.30 1.74
N ASP A 472 1.61 15.83 0.62
CA ASP A 472 1.85 14.47 0.11
C ASP A 472 3.28 14.31 -0.42
N VAL A 473 3.82 13.11 -0.26
CA VAL A 473 5.07 12.72 -0.94
C VAL A 473 4.79 12.65 -2.44
N PRO A 474 5.51 13.41 -3.31
CA PRO A 474 5.27 13.40 -4.74
C PRO A 474 5.36 11.99 -5.33
N LEU A 475 4.32 11.56 -6.02
CA LEU A 475 4.29 10.26 -6.69
C LEU A 475 4.69 10.41 -8.16
N PRO A 476 5.48 9.49 -8.72
CA PRO A 476 5.79 9.47 -10.15
C PRO A 476 4.52 9.35 -11.01
N GLU A 477 4.46 10.03 -12.15
CA GLU A 477 3.33 9.95 -13.09
C GLU A 477 2.95 8.51 -13.46
N ALA A 478 3.94 7.63 -13.62
CA ALA A 478 3.72 6.22 -13.93
C ALA A 478 2.91 5.47 -12.85
N VAL A 479 2.88 5.98 -11.61
CA VAL A 479 2.17 5.40 -10.48
C VAL A 479 0.75 5.98 -10.35
N LEU A 480 0.55 7.22 -10.80
CA LEU A 480 -0.76 7.89 -10.76
C LEU A 480 -1.73 7.33 -11.80
N GLY A 481 -1.23 6.84 -12.95
CA GLY A 481 -2.04 6.34 -14.06
C GLY A 481 -2.73 7.45 -14.85
N PRO A 482 -3.93 7.19 -15.45
CA PRO A 482 -4.71 8.22 -16.14
C PRO A 482 -5.12 9.35 -15.19
N ASP A 483 -5.57 10.47 -15.78
CA ASP A 483 -6.00 11.66 -15.03
C ASP A 483 -6.92 11.29 -13.86
N PRO A 484 -6.51 11.54 -12.60
CA PRO A 484 -7.29 11.20 -11.41
C PRO A 484 -8.66 11.87 -11.34
N THR A 485 -8.85 12.99 -12.04
CA THR A 485 -10.15 13.69 -12.07
C THR A 485 -11.26 12.80 -12.60
N ILE A 486 -10.96 11.86 -13.50
CA ILE A 486 -11.94 10.89 -14.03
C ILE A 486 -12.45 10.00 -12.90
N ALA A 487 -11.54 9.40 -12.12
CA ALA A 487 -11.92 8.55 -10.99
C ALA A 487 -12.65 9.35 -9.90
N GLN A 488 -12.24 10.59 -9.65
CA GLN A 488 -12.90 11.48 -8.68
C GLN A 488 -14.36 11.77 -9.10
N GLU A 489 -14.62 12.01 -10.38
CA GLU A 489 -15.99 12.18 -10.89
C GLU A 489 -16.85 10.91 -10.72
N TYR A 490 -16.26 9.73 -10.94
CA TYR A 490 -16.96 8.46 -10.66
C TYR A 490 -17.25 8.31 -9.17
N MET A 491 -16.29 8.63 -8.31
CA MET A 491 -16.47 8.57 -6.87
C MET A 491 -17.53 9.53 -6.36
N LYS A 492 -17.61 10.77 -6.90
CA LYS A 492 -18.70 11.71 -6.58
C LYS A 492 -20.07 11.08 -6.89
N ALA A 493 -20.26 10.56 -8.10
CA ALA A 493 -21.53 10.02 -8.53
C ALA A 493 -21.94 8.76 -7.74
N LEU A 494 -21.04 7.78 -7.64
CA LEU A 494 -21.35 6.49 -7.04
C LEU A 494 -21.47 6.56 -5.52
N SER A 495 -20.61 7.33 -4.82
CA SER A 495 -20.73 7.50 -3.38
C SER A 495 -22.00 8.28 -3.00
N LEU A 496 -22.35 9.32 -3.77
CA LEU A 496 -23.61 10.03 -3.58
C LEU A 496 -24.80 9.09 -3.75
N ALA A 497 -24.87 8.31 -4.84
CA ALA A 497 -25.92 7.34 -5.05
C ALA A 497 -26.02 6.34 -3.89
N PHE A 498 -24.88 5.82 -3.44
CA PHE A 498 -24.81 4.85 -2.35
C PHE A 498 -25.31 5.44 -1.02
N PHE A 499 -24.80 6.59 -0.61
CA PHE A 499 -25.16 7.19 0.67
C PHE A 499 -26.56 7.78 0.66
N GLN A 500 -27.05 8.32 -0.46
CA GLN A 500 -28.46 8.74 -0.57
C GLN A 500 -29.41 7.55 -0.41
N THR A 501 -29.05 6.38 -0.99
CA THR A 501 -29.86 5.16 -0.90
C THR A 501 -29.87 4.60 0.53
N TYR A 502 -28.69 4.35 1.11
CA TYR A 502 -28.56 3.52 2.31
C TYR A 502 -28.44 4.30 3.62
N ILE A 503 -28.01 5.56 3.56
CA ILE A 503 -27.82 6.40 4.75
C ILE A 503 -28.91 7.46 4.86
N ALA A 504 -29.26 8.10 3.76
CA ALA A 504 -30.37 9.07 3.73
C ALA A 504 -31.75 8.42 3.49
N GLY A 505 -31.81 7.13 3.13
CA GLY A 505 -33.06 6.38 2.94
C GLY A 505 -33.85 6.75 1.70
N LYS A 506 -33.20 7.35 0.68
CA LYS A 506 -33.82 7.79 -0.57
C LYS A 506 -33.71 6.70 -1.64
N SER A 507 -34.70 5.82 -1.71
CA SER A 507 -34.69 4.65 -2.59
C SER A 507 -34.62 4.97 -4.09
N GLU A 508 -34.99 6.17 -4.51
CA GLU A 508 -34.90 6.63 -5.90
C GLU A 508 -33.43 6.71 -6.41
N TYR A 509 -32.46 6.83 -5.52
CA TYR A 509 -31.05 6.81 -5.88
C TYR A 509 -30.49 5.41 -6.15
N GLN A 510 -31.22 4.36 -5.78
CA GLN A 510 -30.78 2.98 -6.00
C GLN A 510 -30.59 2.65 -7.49
N ALA A 511 -31.38 3.27 -8.38
CA ALA A 511 -31.25 3.11 -9.83
C ALA A 511 -29.87 3.56 -10.36
N TYR A 512 -29.21 4.50 -9.69
CA TYR A 512 -27.86 4.98 -10.02
C TYR A 512 -26.73 4.03 -9.55
N LEU A 513 -27.07 2.97 -8.80
CA LEU A 513 -26.16 1.89 -8.42
C LEU A 513 -26.33 0.70 -9.38
N SER A 514 -26.27 0.96 -10.67
CA SER A 514 -26.51 -0.01 -11.74
C SER A 514 -25.37 -0.05 -12.75
N ALA A 515 -25.20 -1.20 -13.41
CA ALA A 515 -24.22 -1.35 -14.47
C ALA A 515 -24.51 -0.40 -15.66
N ALA A 516 -25.80 -0.19 -15.99
CA ALA A 516 -26.21 0.73 -17.05
C ALA A 516 -25.81 2.19 -16.73
N TYR A 517 -25.97 2.63 -15.47
CA TYR A 517 -25.54 3.96 -15.08
C TYR A 517 -24.00 4.08 -15.09
N ALA A 518 -23.28 3.08 -14.55
CA ALA A 518 -21.82 3.06 -14.60
C ALA A 518 -21.33 3.15 -16.06
N GLN A 519 -21.94 2.41 -16.98
CA GLN A 519 -21.62 2.48 -18.41
C GLN A 519 -21.89 3.87 -19.00
N SER A 520 -22.96 4.56 -18.59
CA SER A 520 -23.26 5.93 -19.05
C SER A 520 -22.24 6.97 -18.56
N LEU A 521 -21.59 6.74 -17.42
CA LEU A 521 -20.52 7.58 -16.89
C LEU A 521 -19.15 7.26 -17.47
N SER A 522 -18.97 6.05 -18.01
CA SER A 522 -17.66 5.49 -18.39
C SER A 522 -16.96 6.34 -19.45
N GLN A 523 -15.66 6.59 -19.25
CA GLN A 523 -14.78 7.31 -20.16
C GLN A 523 -13.72 6.37 -20.75
N GLU A 524 -13.32 6.59 -22.00
CA GLU A 524 -12.35 5.74 -22.71
C GLU A 524 -10.98 5.64 -22.02
N LEU A 525 -10.53 6.73 -21.41
CA LEU A 525 -9.25 6.76 -20.70
C LEU A 525 -9.25 5.89 -19.42
N MET A 526 -10.41 5.78 -18.76
CA MET A 526 -10.61 4.97 -17.55
C MET A 526 -12.01 4.34 -17.59
N PRO A 527 -12.20 3.25 -18.34
CA PRO A 527 -13.51 2.57 -18.40
C PRO A 527 -13.99 2.13 -17.03
N LEU A 528 -15.30 2.31 -16.80
CA LEU A 528 -15.98 2.03 -15.53
C LEU A 528 -16.91 0.83 -15.67
N SER A 529 -16.77 -0.14 -14.78
CA SER A 529 -17.70 -1.27 -14.65
C SER A 529 -18.29 -1.32 -13.24
N LEU A 530 -19.54 -1.75 -13.13
CA LEU A 530 -20.21 -2.00 -11.86
C LEU A 530 -21.01 -3.29 -11.95
N LEU A 531 -20.95 -4.12 -10.93
CA LEU A 531 -21.77 -5.32 -10.81
C LEU A 531 -22.14 -5.59 -9.35
N THR A 532 -23.25 -6.32 -9.17
CA THR A 532 -23.77 -6.72 -7.85
C THR A 532 -23.50 -8.19 -7.55
N ILE A 533 -23.34 -9.01 -8.58
CA ILE A 533 -23.11 -10.45 -8.47
C ILE A 533 -22.02 -10.85 -9.45
N LEU A 534 -21.07 -11.62 -8.97
CA LEU A 534 -20.13 -12.34 -9.82
C LEU A 534 -20.59 -13.79 -9.93
N GLU A 535 -21.20 -14.13 -11.07
CA GLU A 535 -21.79 -15.44 -11.33
C GLU A 535 -20.76 -16.58 -11.19
N PRO A 536 -21.18 -17.81 -10.76
CA PRO A 536 -20.26 -18.94 -10.56
C PRO A 536 -19.41 -19.28 -11.79
N LEU A 537 -19.99 -19.22 -13.01
CA LEU A 537 -19.25 -19.45 -14.26
C LEU A 537 -18.17 -18.38 -14.53
N VAL A 538 -18.44 -17.14 -14.12
CA VAL A 538 -17.50 -16.03 -14.23
C VAL A 538 -16.38 -16.21 -13.22
N ARG A 539 -16.71 -16.67 -12.00
CA ARG A 539 -15.72 -17.02 -10.96
C ARG A 539 -14.78 -18.12 -11.44
N GLU A 540 -15.32 -19.21 -11.99
CA GLU A 540 -14.53 -20.32 -12.50
C GLU A 540 -13.58 -19.89 -13.61
N LYS A 541 -14.05 -19.07 -14.58
CA LYS A 541 -13.20 -18.51 -15.64
C LYS A 541 -12.10 -17.57 -15.09
N ALA A 542 -12.38 -16.85 -14.03
CA ALA A 542 -11.45 -15.96 -13.36
C ALA A 542 -10.48 -16.71 -12.42
N GLY A 543 -10.65 -18.02 -12.23
CA GLY A 543 -9.84 -18.82 -11.29
C GLY A 543 -10.15 -18.53 -9.82
N LEU A 544 -11.41 -18.14 -9.49
CA LEU A 544 -11.89 -17.74 -8.17
C LEU A 544 -12.70 -18.85 -7.48
#